data_e68d8bd4bb16be67876c2721596ba4a8
#
_entry.id   e68d8bd4bb16be67876c2721596ba4a8
#
_cell.length_a   1.000
_cell.length_b   1.000
_cell.length_c   1.000
_cell.angle_alpha   90.00
_cell.angle_beta   90.00
_cell.angle_gamma   90.00
#
_symmetry.space_group_name_H-M   'P 1'
#
loop_
_entity.id
_entity.type
_entity.pdbx_description
1 polymer ?
#
loop_
_entity_poly.entity_id
_entity_poly.type
_entity_poly.pdbx_seq_one_letter_code
_entity_poly.pdbx_strand_id
1 'polypeptide(L)'
;MDPFTLNVTSAEQDFYGDALILLEGAISEFLSCLRMIRRYQAHLGQRDPVASFQARIKRAESIQRKLAQRGLPLTAASALRDVHDAAGVRLICPFQQDIYRTAALLREIPGARVLREKDYIQSPKPNGYRSSHMILSLPLRFLPVQPEFPVFFEVQLRTLAMDCWASIEHQLKYKQEVPDQRLIVQELKKCADEITSTDLSLETIRNLIEALR
;
A
#
# COMPACT_ATOMS: atom_id res chain seq x y z
N MET A 1 -0.52 -7.49 20.15
CA MET A 1 -0.50 -8.20 18.85
C MET A 1 0.77 -7.78 18.14
N ASP A 2 1.61 -8.71 17.79
CA ASP A 2 2.85 -8.40 17.06
C ASP A 2 2.49 -7.73 15.73
N PRO A 3 2.95 -6.49 15.45
CA PRO A 3 2.67 -5.77 14.21
C PRO A 3 3.23 -6.49 12.97
N PHE A 4 4.03 -7.54 13.16
CA PHE A 4 4.61 -8.36 12.10
C PHE A 4 3.82 -9.64 11.82
N THR A 5 2.76 -9.95 12.57
CA THR A 5 1.97 -11.15 12.31
C THR A 5 1.13 -10.96 11.05
N LEU A 6 1.59 -11.56 9.95
CA LEU A 6 0.82 -11.65 8.71
C LEU A 6 -0.23 -12.76 8.85
N ASN A 7 -1.48 -12.45 8.56
CA ASN A 7 -2.55 -13.46 8.55
C ASN A 7 -2.42 -14.33 7.30
N VAL A 8 -1.66 -15.42 7.42
CA VAL A 8 -1.50 -16.45 6.38
C VAL A 8 -2.35 -17.65 6.79
N THR A 9 -3.26 -18.08 5.92
CA THR A 9 -4.09 -19.27 6.09
C THR A 9 -3.46 -20.48 5.43
N SER A 10 -4.05 -21.68 5.63
CA SER A 10 -3.60 -22.89 4.92
C SER A 10 -3.65 -22.74 3.39
N ALA A 11 -4.66 -22.04 2.85
CA ALA A 11 -4.77 -21.80 1.41
C ALA A 11 -3.62 -20.97 0.85
N GLU A 12 -3.13 -19.97 1.58
CA GLU A 12 -1.92 -19.23 1.21
C GLU A 12 -0.67 -20.11 1.33
N GLN A 13 -0.57 -20.92 2.36
CA GLN A 13 0.55 -21.88 2.53
C GLN A 13 0.60 -22.87 1.37
N ASP A 14 -0.54 -23.45 0.99
CA ASP A 14 -0.64 -24.43 -0.10
C ASP A 14 -0.28 -23.80 -1.46
N PHE A 15 -0.71 -22.57 -1.71
CA PHE A 15 -0.47 -21.90 -2.99
C PHE A 15 0.95 -21.33 -3.11
N TYR A 16 1.41 -20.59 -2.08
CA TYR A 16 2.70 -19.91 -2.16
C TYR A 16 3.88 -20.81 -1.76
N GLY A 17 3.66 -21.80 -0.88
CA GLY A 17 4.72 -22.67 -0.40
C GLY A 17 5.93 -21.87 0.12
N ASP A 18 7.14 -22.25 -0.32
CA ASP A 18 8.38 -21.57 0.07
C ASP A 18 8.47 -20.10 -0.35
N ALA A 19 7.66 -19.67 -1.34
CA ALA A 19 7.60 -18.27 -1.74
C ALA A 19 7.07 -17.35 -0.64
N LEU A 20 6.34 -17.88 0.36
CA LEU A 20 5.91 -17.12 1.53
C LEU A 20 7.11 -16.53 2.29
N ILE A 21 8.18 -17.29 2.46
CA ILE A 21 9.40 -16.84 3.15
C ILE A 21 9.95 -15.59 2.48
N LEU A 22 9.93 -15.55 1.14
CA LEU A 22 10.42 -14.41 0.37
C LEU A 22 9.47 -13.20 0.51
N LEU A 23 8.16 -13.41 0.45
CA LEU A 23 7.16 -12.35 0.58
C LEU A 23 7.15 -11.75 1.99
N GLU A 24 7.19 -12.60 3.02
CA GLU A 24 7.26 -12.19 4.43
C GLU A 24 8.58 -11.48 4.72
N GLY A 25 9.68 -11.99 4.19
CA GLY A 25 10.99 -11.38 4.30
C GLY A 25 11.04 -10.00 3.67
N ALA A 26 10.46 -9.82 2.49
CA ALA A 26 10.39 -8.51 1.82
C ALA A 26 9.60 -7.48 2.65
N ILE A 27 8.47 -7.89 3.23
CA ILE A 27 7.69 -7.04 4.14
C ILE A 27 8.51 -6.71 5.40
N SER A 28 9.16 -7.69 6.01
CA SER A 28 9.95 -7.51 7.23
C SER A 28 11.13 -6.56 7.03
N GLU A 29 11.88 -6.70 5.93
CA GLU A 29 12.95 -5.77 5.55
C GLU A 29 12.41 -4.35 5.37
N PHE A 30 11.30 -4.21 4.65
CA PHE A 30 10.67 -2.91 4.43
C PHE A 30 10.23 -2.25 5.75
N LEU A 31 9.53 -2.98 6.62
CA LEU A 31 9.05 -2.45 7.90
C LEU A 31 10.21 -2.11 8.85
N SER A 32 11.30 -2.86 8.80
CA SER A 32 12.53 -2.54 9.55
C SER A 32 13.13 -1.22 9.07
N CYS A 33 13.29 -1.04 7.75
CA CYS A 33 13.77 0.22 7.16
C CYS A 33 12.83 1.38 7.51
N LEU A 34 11.53 1.22 7.35
CA LEU A 34 10.53 2.24 7.68
C LEU A 34 10.63 2.67 9.14
N ARG A 35 10.76 1.72 10.09
CA ARG A 35 10.93 2.02 11.51
C ARG A 35 12.18 2.87 11.76
N MET A 36 13.29 2.53 11.13
CA MET A 36 14.55 3.27 11.30
C MET A 36 14.47 4.66 10.70
N ILE A 37 13.85 4.82 9.53
CA ILE A 37 13.59 6.13 8.90
C ILE A 37 12.77 7.01 9.86
N ARG A 38 11.66 6.50 10.40
CA ARG A 38 10.80 7.25 11.34
C ARG A 38 11.57 7.69 12.59
N ARG A 39 12.37 6.80 13.17
CA ARG A 39 13.22 7.13 14.33
C ARG A 39 14.26 8.19 14.01
N TYR A 40 14.89 8.10 12.83
CA TYR A 40 15.87 9.08 12.38
C TYR A 40 15.24 10.46 12.13
N GLN A 41 14.07 10.51 11.49
CA GLN A 41 13.31 11.75 11.32
C GLN A 41 12.96 12.39 12.68
N ALA A 42 12.51 11.59 13.64
CA ALA A 42 12.22 12.06 14.99
C ALA A 42 13.49 12.60 15.70
N HIS A 43 14.65 11.95 15.54
CA HIS A 43 15.93 12.42 16.06
C HIS A 43 16.34 13.79 15.48
N LEU A 44 15.99 14.06 14.22
CA LEU A 44 16.21 15.35 13.58
C LEU A 44 15.15 16.40 13.97
N GLY A 45 14.28 16.13 14.93
CA GLY A 45 13.18 17.00 15.33
C GLY A 45 12.07 17.14 14.29
N GLN A 46 12.05 16.25 13.29
CA GLN A 46 11.04 16.27 12.24
C GLN A 46 9.81 15.46 12.65
N ARG A 47 8.63 15.93 12.21
CA ARG A 47 7.37 15.23 12.45
C ARG A 47 7.35 13.90 11.69
N ASP A 48 6.81 12.86 12.34
CA ASP A 48 6.59 11.57 11.71
C ASP A 48 5.53 11.69 10.60
N PRO A 49 5.87 11.37 9.34
CA PRO A 49 4.93 11.46 8.23
C PRO A 49 4.00 10.24 8.13
N VAL A 50 4.14 9.22 9.00
CA VAL A 50 3.34 7.99 8.98
C VAL A 50 2.62 7.79 10.30
N ALA A 51 1.29 7.87 10.30
CA ALA A 51 0.46 7.63 11.48
C ALA A 51 0.36 6.14 11.83
N SER A 52 0.10 5.29 10.83
CA SER A 52 -0.02 3.84 11.00
C SER A 52 0.31 3.09 9.72
N PHE A 53 0.45 1.77 9.84
CA PHE A 53 0.63 0.91 8.69
C PHE A 53 -0.06 -0.44 8.88
N GLN A 54 -0.35 -1.10 7.77
CA GLN A 54 -0.85 -2.46 7.71
C GLN A 54 -0.12 -3.21 6.62
N ALA A 55 0.29 -4.45 6.91
CA ALA A 55 0.92 -5.32 5.93
C ALA A 55 0.06 -6.58 5.71
N ARG A 56 0.10 -7.10 4.50
CA ARG A 56 -0.61 -8.34 4.17
C ARG A 56 0.03 -9.08 3.01
N ILE A 57 -0.14 -10.38 3.00
CA ILE A 57 -0.02 -11.22 1.81
C ILE A 57 -1.42 -11.34 1.20
N LYS A 58 -1.52 -11.21 -0.12
CA LYS A 58 -2.80 -11.35 -0.82
C LYS A 58 -3.27 -12.79 -0.80
N ARG A 59 -4.59 -12.95 -0.68
CA ARG A 59 -5.22 -14.27 -0.74
C ARG A 59 -4.88 -14.98 -2.05
N ALA A 60 -4.60 -16.27 -1.95
CA ALA A 60 -4.26 -17.15 -3.06
C ALA A 60 -5.25 -17.01 -4.22
N GLU A 61 -6.55 -17.07 -3.93
CA GLU A 61 -7.62 -16.92 -4.94
C GLU A 61 -7.54 -15.60 -5.72
N SER A 62 -7.18 -14.50 -5.05
CA SER A 62 -7.08 -13.18 -5.69
C SER A 62 -5.91 -13.13 -6.68
N ILE A 63 -4.79 -13.77 -6.33
CA ILE A 63 -3.61 -13.86 -7.19
C ILE A 63 -3.85 -14.83 -8.34
N GLN A 64 -4.43 -16.00 -8.07
CA GLN A 64 -4.79 -16.99 -9.10
C GLN A 64 -5.73 -16.39 -10.14
N ARG A 65 -6.76 -15.65 -9.71
CA ARG A 65 -7.66 -14.93 -10.63
C ARG A 65 -6.91 -13.93 -11.51
N LYS A 66 -5.96 -13.19 -10.93
CA LYS A 66 -5.15 -12.21 -11.66
C LYS A 66 -4.20 -12.86 -12.66
N LEU A 67 -3.59 -13.98 -12.29
CA LEU A 67 -2.77 -14.80 -13.20
C LEU A 67 -3.60 -15.33 -14.35
N ALA A 68 -4.78 -15.93 -14.06
CA ALA A 68 -5.70 -16.43 -15.07
C ALA A 68 -6.14 -15.33 -16.07
N GLN A 69 -6.50 -14.15 -15.58
CA GLN A 69 -6.84 -13.00 -16.43
C GLN A 69 -5.70 -12.55 -17.35
N ARG A 70 -4.45 -12.84 -16.99
CA ARG A 70 -3.27 -12.52 -17.80
C ARG A 70 -2.79 -13.69 -18.68
N GLY A 71 -3.45 -14.85 -18.61
CA GLY A 71 -3.02 -16.06 -19.32
C GLY A 71 -1.71 -16.64 -18.78
N LEU A 72 -1.39 -16.40 -17.49
CA LEU A 72 -0.15 -16.85 -16.85
C LEU A 72 -0.38 -18.15 -16.07
N PRO A 73 0.65 -18.98 -15.86
CA PRO A 73 0.57 -20.16 -15.02
C PRO A 73 0.13 -19.82 -13.59
N LEU A 74 -0.77 -20.63 -13.01
CA LEU A 74 -1.29 -20.43 -11.65
C LEU A 74 -0.31 -20.97 -10.59
N THR A 75 0.90 -20.43 -10.56
CA THR A 75 1.98 -20.88 -9.69
C THR A 75 2.52 -19.74 -8.82
N ALA A 76 3.13 -20.08 -7.68
CA ALA A 76 3.83 -19.13 -6.84
C ALA A 76 4.97 -18.41 -7.58
N ALA A 77 5.70 -19.13 -8.45
CA ALA A 77 6.76 -18.54 -9.27
C ALA A 77 6.23 -17.43 -10.19
N SER A 78 5.09 -17.65 -10.88
CA SER A 78 4.43 -16.62 -11.69
C SER A 78 3.90 -15.46 -10.82
N ALA A 79 3.42 -15.75 -9.60
CA ALA A 79 2.97 -14.72 -8.67
C ALA A 79 4.11 -13.79 -8.25
N LEU A 80 5.30 -14.31 -7.97
CA LEU A 80 6.48 -13.50 -7.62
C LEU A 80 7.01 -12.72 -8.82
N ARG A 81 7.14 -13.37 -9.98
CA ARG A 81 7.79 -12.78 -11.16
C ARG A 81 6.91 -11.79 -11.90
N ASP A 82 5.59 -12.09 -12.04
CA ASP A 82 4.73 -11.41 -13.01
C ASP A 82 3.64 -10.54 -12.35
N VAL A 83 3.35 -10.73 -11.04
CA VAL A 83 2.21 -10.08 -10.34
C VAL A 83 2.67 -9.13 -9.23
N HIS A 84 3.76 -8.70 -9.04
CA HIS A 84 4.42 -7.69 -8.19
C HIS A 84 3.61 -7.09 -7.00
N ASP A 85 2.43 -7.61 -6.68
CA ASP A 85 1.56 -7.16 -5.60
C ASP A 85 0.98 -8.33 -4.78
N ALA A 86 1.67 -9.48 -4.80
CA ALA A 86 1.35 -10.62 -3.94
C ALA A 86 1.52 -10.27 -2.45
N ALA A 87 2.51 -9.45 -2.12
CA ALA A 87 2.65 -8.81 -0.81
C ALA A 87 2.34 -7.31 -0.92
N GLY A 88 1.83 -6.72 0.15
CA GLY A 88 1.50 -5.29 0.16
C GLY A 88 1.58 -4.68 1.54
N VAL A 89 1.99 -3.41 1.59
CA VAL A 89 1.98 -2.58 2.79
C VAL A 89 1.16 -1.34 2.51
N ARG A 90 0.27 -1.00 3.43
CA ARG A 90 -0.47 0.26 3.42
C ARG A 90 0.09 1.17 4.48
N LEU A 91 0.48 2.37 4.09
CA LEU A 91 0.92 3.42 4.98
C LEU A 91 -0.16 4.50 5.06
N ILE A 92 -0.53 4.86 6.27
CA ILE A 92 -1.50 5.93 6.53
C ILE A 92 -0.74 7.16 6.99
N CYS A 93 -0.87 8.23 6.24
CA CYS A 93 -0.26 9.52 6.50
C CYS A 93 -1.30 10.49 7.09
N PRO A 94 -0.92 11.40 8.01
CA PRO A 94 -1.83 12.39 8.54
C PRO A 94 -2.37 13.35 7.48
N PHE A 95 -1.51 13.77 6.54
CA PHE A 95 -1.82 14.77 5.52
C PHE A 95 -1.33 14.36 4.14
N GLN A 96 -1.86 15.00 3.10
CA GLN A 96 -1.53 14.68 1.71
C GLN A 96 -0.05 14.93 1.38
N GLN A 97 0.55 16.02 1.88
CA GLN A 97 1.98 16.30 1.71
C GLN A 97 2.86 15.21 2.36
N ASP A 98 2.40 14.58 3.45
CA ASP A 98 3.14 13.50 4.10
C ASP A 98 3.20 12.25 3.22
N ILE A 99 2.22 12.03 2.35
CA ILE A 99 2.26 10.96 1.35
C ILE A 99 3.46 11.15 0.43
N TYR A 100 3.62 12.35 -0.14
CA TYR A 100 4.73 12.64 -1.06
C TYR A 100 6.08 12.64 -0.36
N ARG A 101 6.13 13.18 0.88
CA ARG A 101 7.34 13.13 1.72
C ARG A 101 7.73 11.68 2.02
N THR A 102 6.77 10.84 2.40
CA THR A 102 7.01 9.41 2.67
C THR A 102 7.48 8.71 1.40
N ALA A 103 6.83 8.94 0.25
CA ALA A 103 7.26 8.37 -1.02
C ALA A 103 8.70 8.76 -1.39
N ALA A 104 9.12 10.00 -1.13
CA ALA A 104 10.50 10.44 -1.32
C ALA A 104 11.47 9.66 -0.42
N LEU A 105 11.17 9.54 0.87
CA LEU A 105 11.98 8.77 1.84
C LEU A 105 12.10 7.29 1.45
N LEU A 106 11.04 6.69 0.89
CA LEU A 106 11.08 5.30 0.45
C LEU A 106 12.00 5.08 -0.76
N ARG A 107 12.11 6.06 -1.66
CA ARG A 107 13.06 6.00 -2.80
C ARG A 107 14.51 6.04 -2.34
N GLU A 108 14.80 6.70 -1.22
CA GLU A 108 16.14 6.86 -0.65
C GLU A 108 16.60 5.63 0.18
N ILE A 109 15.75 4.61 0.36
CA ILE A 109 16.16 3.38 1.07
C ILE A 109 17.29 2.70 0.29
N PRO A 110 18.46 2.44 0.91
CA PRO A 110 19.59 1.82 0.24
C PRO A 110 19.24 0.46 -0.39
N GLY A 111 19.43 0.34 -1.69
CA GLY A 111 19.10 -0.86 -2.46
C GLY A 111 17.64 -1.00 -2.86
N ALA A 112 16.78 -0.02 -2.54
CA ALA A 112 15.42 -0.01 -3.04
C ALA A 112 15.39 0.10 -4.57
N ARG A 113 14.50 -0.68 -5.18
CA ARG A 113 14.20 -0.59 -6.62
C ARG A 113 12.72 -0.26 -6.78
N VAL A 114 12.44 0.87 -7.43
CA VAL A 114 11.07 1.26 -7.79
C VAL A 114 10.79 0.77 -9.20
N LEU A 115 9.88 -0.20 -9.32
CA LEU A 115 9.46 -0.72 -10.62
C LEU A 115 8.42 0.18 -11.28
N ARG A 116 7.48 0.70 -10.48
CA ARG A 116 6.37 1.50 -11.00
C ARG A 116 5.76 2.36 -9.89
N GLU A 117 5.29 3.53 -10.27
CA GLU A 117 4.46 4.39 -9.43
C GLU A 117 3.17 4.76 -10.16
N LYS A 118 2.09 4.95 -9.38
CA LYS A 118 0.81 5.47 -9.85
C LYS A 118 0.25 6.43 -8.82
N ASP A 119 0.00 7.64 -9.24
CA ASP A 119 -0.58 8.67 -8.40
C ASP A 119 -2.07 8.84 -8.71
N TYR A 120 -2.89 8.14 -7.93
CA TYR A 120 -4.36 8.29 -7.98
C TYR A 120 -4.85 9.47 -7.11
N ILE A 121 -3.95 10.24 -6.49
CA ILE A 121 -4.33 11.49 -5.82
C ILE A 121 -4.48 12.58 -6.88
N GLN A 122 -3.50 12.69 -7.78
CA GLN A 122 -3.52 13.62 -8.91
C GLN A 122 -4.49 13.17 -10.02
N SER A 123 -4.60 11.87 -10.25
CA SER A 123 -5.47 11.28 -11.28
C SER A 123 -6.40 10.23 -10.67
N PRO A 124 -7.47 10.64 -9.95
CA PRO A 124 -8.39 9.73 -9.28
C PRO A 124 -9.08 8.76 -10.23
N LYS A 125 -9.46 7.59 -9.70
CA LYS A 125 -10.29 6.67 -10.47
C LYS A 125 -11.72 7.23 -10.68
N PRO A 126 -12.49 6.71 -11.65
CA PRO A 126 -13.84 7.21 -11.94
C PRO A 126 -14.79 7.20 -10.73
N ASN A 127 -14.60 6.29 -9.77
CA ASN A 127 -15.37 6.20 -8.53
C ASN A 127 -14.89 7.15 -7.42
N GLY A 128 -13.87 7.96 -7.67
CA GLY A 128 -13.28 8.86 -6.67
C GLY A 128 -12.14 8.28 -5.83
N TYR A 129 -11.74 7.02 -6.05
CA TYR A 129 -10.63 6.41 -5.31
C TYR A 129 -9.34 7.20 -5.45
N ARG A 130 -8.69 7.52 -4.33
CA ARG A 130 -7.40 8.21 -4.23
C ARG A 130 -6.39 7.41 -3.39
N SER A 131 -5.17 7.33 -3.86
CA SER A 131 -4.02 6.73 -3.18
C SER A 131 -2.77 6.93 -4.02
N SER A 132 -1.58 7.02 -3.43
CA SER A 132 -0.33 6.83 -4.17
C SER A 132 0.10 5.37 -4.05
N HIS A 133 0.48 4.75 -5.16
CA HIS A 133 0.90 3.34 -5.23
C HIS A 133 2.33 3.26 -5.73
N MET A 134 3.16 2.49 -5.05
CA MET A 134 4.53 2.20 -5.46
C MET A 134 4.72 0.68 -5.50
N ILE A 135 5.36 0.18 -6.55
CA ILE A 135 5.86 -1.21 -6.58
C ILE A 135 7.34 -1.15 -6.30
N LEU A 136 7.74 -1.73 -5.18
CA LEU A 136 9.11 -1.69 -4.66
C LEU A 136 9.68 -3.10 -4.51
N SER A 137 11.02 -3.22 -4.55
CA SER A 137 11.76 -4.35 -4.00
C SER A 137 12.92 -3.86 -3.15
N LEU A 138 13.31 -4.68 -2.16
CA LEU A 138 14.49 -4.48 -1.33
C LEU A 138 15.37 -5.73 -1.38
N PRO A 139 16.69 -5.60 -1.15
CA PRO A 139 17.55 -6.78 -0.91
C PRO A 139 17.05 -7.55 0.32
N LEU A 140 16.94 -8.87 0.20
CA LEU A 140 16.57 -9.74 1.31
C LEU A 140 17.84 -10.10 2.12
N ARG A 141 18.22 -9.24 3.05
CA ARG A 141 19.51 -9.32 3.77
C ARG A 141 19.67 -10.56 4.65
N PHE A 142 18.57 -11.21 4.99
CA PHE A 142 18.60 -12.48 5.74
C PHE A 142 19.01 -13.68 4.88
N LEU A 143 19.04 -13.55 3.56
CA LEU A 143 19.47 -14.60 2.65
C LEU A 143 20.97 -14.46 2.32
N PRO A 144 21.74 -15.55 2.39
CA PRO A 144 23.16 -15.55 1.99
C PRO A 144 23.32 -15.32 0.48
N VAL A 145 22.33 -15.73 -0.32
CA VAL A 145 22.28 -15.52 -1.78
C VAL A 145 20.91 -14.92 -2.11
N GLN A 146 20.93 -13.82 -2.86
CA GLN A 146 19.68 -13.20 -3.30
C GLN A 146 18.95 -14.10 -4.31
N PRO A 147 17.60 -14.08 -4.32
CA PRO A 147 16.82 -14.79 -5.32
C PRO A 147 17.15 -14.28 -6.72
N GLU A 148 17.00 -15.13 -7.73
CA GLU A 148 17.27 -14.82 -9.14
C GLU A 148 16.48 -13.59 -9.60
N PHE A 149 15.27 -13.41 -9.10
CA PHE A 149 14.40 -12.26 -9.39
C PHE A 149 14.15 -11.43 -8.14
N PRO A 150 14.13 -10.08 -8.26
CA PRO A 150 13.72 -9.21 -7.16
C PRO A 150 12.31 -9.54 -6.69
N VAL A 151 12.11 -9.66 -5.38
CA VAL A 151 10.79 -9.82 -4.79
C VAL A 151 10.13 -8.45 -4.66
N PHE A 152 9.17 -8.18 -5.53
CA PHE A 152 8.41 -6.94 -5.52
C PHE A 152 7.19 -7.03 -4.61
N PHE A 153 6.84 -5.91 -4.01
CA PHE A 153 5.62 -5.72 -3.23
C PHE A 153 5.02 -4.34 -3.46
N GLU A 154 3.73 -4.21 -3.20
CA GLU A 154 3.02 -2.94 -3.34
C GLU A 154 3.05 -2.15 -2.05
N VAL A 155 3.41 -0.85 -2.13
CA VAL A 155 3.21 0.12 -1.06
C VAL A 155 2.10 1.07 -1.48
N GLN A 156 1.04 1.14 -0.67
CA GLN A 156 -0.08 2.06 -0.84
C GLN A 156 0.02 3.15 0.23
N LEU A 157 0.09 4.41 -0.21
CA LEU A 157 0.10 5.56 0.68
C LEU A 157 -1.23 6.29 0.57
N ARG A 158 -1.87 6.55 1.72
CA ARG A 158 -3.17 7.22 1.83
C ARG A 158 -3.15 8.19 2.99
N THR A 159 -4.02 9.19 2.96
CA THR A 159 -4.41 9.87 4.19
C THR A 159 -5.40 9.02 4.99
N LEU A 160 -5.66 9.41 6.24
CA LEU A 160 -6.73 8.81 7.05
C LEU A 160 -8.08 8.90 6.35
N ALA A 161 -8.38 10.04 5.72
CA ALA A 161 -9.62 10.29 5.00
C ALA A 161 -9.74 9.39 3.75
N MET A 162 -8.67 9.26 2.96
CA MET A 162 -8.63 8.36 1.79
C MET A 162 -8.80 6.90 2.20
N ASP A 163 -8.22 6.47 3.32
CA ASP A 163 -8.34 5.09 3.79
C ASP A 163 -9.73 4.79 4.35
N CYS A 164 -10.34 5.75 5.06
CA CYS A 164 -11.73 5.67 5.49
C CYS A 164 -12.66 5.42 4.30
N TRP A 165 -12.58 6.27 3.27
CA TRP A 165 -13.40 6.13 2.07
C TRP A 165 -13.18 4.78 1.37
N ALA A 166 -11.92 4.39 1.16
CA ALA A 166 -11.60 3.14 0.46
C ALA A 166 -12.04 1.89 1.22
N SER A 167 -12.04 1.93 2.56
CA SER A 167 -12.51 0.84 3.41
C SER A 167 -14.02 0.66 3.33
N ILE A 168 -14.77 1.77 3.32
CA ILE A 168 -16.24 1.76 3.21
C ILE A 168 -16.66 1.37 1.78
N GLU A 169 -16.02 1.91 0.75
CA GLU A 169 -16.28 1.56 -0.65
C GLU A 169 -16.14 0.05 -0.90
N HIS A 170 -15.08 -0.55 -0.34
CA HIS A 170 -14.87 -1.98 -0.44
C HIS A 170 -16.00 -2.80 0.22
N GLN A 171 -16.49 -2.36 1.40
CA GLN A 171 -17.61 -3.04 2.09
C GLN A 171 -18.92 -2.91 1.31
N LEU A 172 -19.20 -1.75 0.74
CA LEU A 172 -20.42 -1.50 -0.05
C LEU A 172 -20.44 -2.34 -1.33
N LYS A 173 -19.30 -2.47 -2.01
CA LYS A 173 -19.20 -3.29 -3.24
C LYS A 173 -19.27 -4.78 -2.99
N TYR A 174 -18.79 -5.27 -1.85
CA TYR A 174 -18.68 -6.71 -1.59
C TYR A 174 -20.05 -7.40 -1.41
N LYS A 175 -21.13 -6.68 -1.12
CA LYS A 175 -22.39 -7.26 -0.64
C LYS A 175 -23.58 -7.13 -1.58
N GLN A 176 -23.52 -6.44 -2.73
CA GLN A 176 -24.74 -6.18 -3.50
C GLN A 176 -24.53 -6.22 -5.02
N GLU A 177 -25.30 -7.06 -5.68
CA GLU A 177 -25.73 -6.82 -7.06
C GLU A 177 -26.78 -5.71 -7.03
N VAL A 178 -26.33 -4.45 -7.21
CA VAL A 178 -27.22 -3.30 -7.20
C VAL A 178 -27.69 -3.01 -8.63
N PRO A 179 -28.98 -2.77 -8.86
CA PRO A 179 -29.54 -2.55 -10.21
C PRO A 179 -28.94 -1.37 -10.95
N ASP A 180 -28.54 -0.31 -10.24
CA ASP A 180 -27.93 0.89 -10.83
C ASP A 180 -26.51 1.15 -10.32
N GLN A 181 -25.54 0.44 -10.88
CA GLN A 181 -24.13 0.61 -10.56
C GLN A 181 -23.61 2.02 -10.91
N ARG A 182 -24.18 2.72 -11.90
CA ARG A 182 -23.72 4.06 -12.32
C ARG A 182 -24.04 5.09 -11.25
N LEU A 183 -25.26 5.04 -10.69
CA LEU A 183 -25.66 5.93 -9.59
C LEU A 183 -24.74 5.75 -8.38
N ILE A 184 -24.47 4.52 -7.97
CA ILE A 184 -23.58 4.22 -6.85
C ILE A 184 -22.16 4.76 -7.07
N VAL A 185 -21.61 4.60 -8.28
CA VAL A 185 -20.28 5.15 -8.62
C VAL A 185 -20.28 6.69 -8.54
N GLN A 186 -21.36 7.35 -8.97
CA GLN A 186 -21.47 8.80 -8.88
C GLN A 186 -21.56 9.29 -7.43
N GLU A 187 -22.38 8.65 -6.60
CA GLU A 187 -22.50 9.02 -5.18
C GLU A 187 -21.20 8.77 -4.41
N LEU A 188 -20.53 7.64 -4.67
CA LEU A 188 -19.20 7.36 -4.11
C LEU A 188 -18.18 8.43 -4.52
N LYS A 189 -18.25 8.92 -5.77
CA LYS A 189 -17.37 9.99 -6.24
C LYS A 189 -17.66 11.30 -5.50
N LYS A 190 -18.93 11.68 -5.31
CA LYS A 190 -19.28 12.87 -4.53
C LYS A 190 -18.72 12.81 -3.11
N CYS A 191 -18.95 11.70 -2.41
CA CYS A 191 -18.38 11.49 -1.07
C CYS A 191 -16.85 11.59 -1.07
N ALA A 192 -16.17 11.05 -2.10
CA ALA A 192 -14.72 11.15 -2.22
C ALA A 192 -14.24 12.59 -2.40
N ASP A 193 -14.98 13.41 -3.15
CA ASP A 193 -14.67 14.83 -3.39
C ASP A 193 -14.88 15.67 -2.11
N GLU A 194 -15.93 15.40 -1.34
CA GLU A 194 -16.20 16.04 -0.03
C GLU A 194 -15.10 15.68 1.00
N ILE A 195 -14.75 14.42 1.11
CA ILE A 195 -13.67 13.94 1.99
C ILE A 195 -12.34 14.59 1.60
N THR A 196 -12.05 14.71 0.30
CA THR A 196 -10.83 15.36 -0.17
C THR A 196 -10.80 16.84 0.18
N SER A 197 -11.91 17.55 0.08
CA SER A 197 -12.01 18.94 0.50
C SER A 197 -11.73 19.11 1.98
N THR A 198 -12.29 18.23 2.81
CA THR A 198 -12.04 18.22 4.26
C THR A 198 -10.57 17.93 4.59
N ASP A 199 -9.97 16.95 3.91
CA ASP A 199 -8.56 16.56 4.08
C ASP A 199 -7.61 17.74 3.77
N LEU A 200 -7.86 18.47 2.68
CA LEU A 200 -7.11 19.67 2.31
C LEU A 200 -7.34 20.84 3.31
N SER A 201 -8.53 20.98 3.85
CA SER A 201 -8.82 22.00 4.86
C SER A 201 -8.05 21.75 6.15
N LEU A 202 -7.97 20.48 6.60
CA LEU A 202 -7.18 20.08 7.76
C LEU A 202 -5.68 20.30 7.53
N GLU A 203 -5.19 20.04 6.32
CA GLU A 203 -3.80 20.34 5.95
C GLU A 203 -3.51 21.85 5.97
N THR A 204 -4.45 22.66 5.50
CA THR A 204 -4.36 24.12 5.55
C THR A 204 -4.27 24.63 6.99
N ILE A 205 -5.12 24.10 7.90
CA ILE A 205 -5.08 24.44 9.32
C ILE A 205 -3.72 24.09 9.92
N ARG A 206 -3.17 22.92 9.62
CA ARG A 206 -1.82 22.54 10.06
C ARG A 206 -0.78 23.55 9.58
N ASN A 207 -0.80 23.93 8.29
CA ASN A 207 0.17 24.88 7.74
C ASN A 207 0.07 26.26 8.42
N LEU A 208 -1.13 26.70 8.73
CA LEU A 208 -1.35 27.94 9.49
C LEU A 208 -0.76 27.85 10.91
N ILE A 209 -0.95 26.74 11.62
CA ILE A 209 -0.39 26.54 12.95
C ILE A 209 1.15 26.52 12.90
N GLU A 210 1.74 25.89 11.88
CA GLU A 210 3.19 25.82 11.70
C GLU A 210 3.79 27.21 11.35
N ALA A 211 3.07 28.03 10.59
CA ALA A 211 3.50 29.40 10.24
C ALA A 211 3.40 30.41 11.42
N LEU A 212 2.61 30.09 12.44
CA LEU A 212 2.44 30.94 13.64
C LEU A 212 3.39 30.60 14.80
N ARG A 213 4.25 29.58 14.61
CA ARG A 213 5.28 29.18 15.60
C ARG A 213 6.64 29.77 15.28
#